data_a96fd1dddf9833556054d4a604f8080d
#
_entry.id   a96fd1dddf9833556054d4a604f8080d
#
_cell.length_a   1.000
_cell.length_b   1.000
_cell.length_c   1.000
_cell.angle_alpha   90.00
_cell.angle_beta   90.00
_cell.angle_gamma   90.00
#
_symmetry.space_group_name_H-M   'P 1'
#
loop_
_entity.id
_entity.type
_entity.pdbx_description
1 polymer ?
#
loop_
_entity_poly.entity_id
_entity_poly.type
_entity_poly.pdbx_seq_one_letter_code
_entity_poly.pdbx_strand_id
1 'polypeptide(L)'
;MRQEIADLVYPVITYALSLKERLELGERPDLEMEQGALKGRLDNSLDARRLIDYAGETSAGYDQSMMTQAGSSRREQFLGIRYALACWLDEIFILDPTWGADWNERKFETALFGTNLRATEFWNQARRAETRTTTDALEVYFLCVMLGFRGELRERPDELQRWVSVTQNRINKAQAKEYAGCAAKEFDGNASPRLGLERFRRMSKIVAGGLLALIVPAVVLIFRLIN
;
A
#
# COMPACT_ATOMS: atom_id res chain seq x y z
N MET A 1 -9.65 0.65 1.90
CA MET A 1 -8.95 -0.01 3.05
C MET A 1 -9.32 0.71 4.33
N ARG A 2 -9.79 0.00 5.32
CA ARG A 2 -10.14 0.57 6.63
C ARG A 2 -8.90 1.09 7.35
N GLN A 3 -9.08 2.13 8.18
CA GLN A 3 -7.98 2.81 8.89
C GLN A 3 -7.16 1.84 9.74
N GLU A 4 -7.81 0.92 10.44
CA GLU A 4 -7.15 -0.10 11.28
C GLU A 4 -6.14 -0.95 10.50
N ILE A 5 -6.47 -1.32 9.25
CA ILE A 5 -5.58 -2.08 8.36
C ILE A 5 -4.49 -1.18 7.79
N ALA A 6 -4.83 0.07 7.46
CA ALA A 6 -3.86 1.05 7.01
C ALA A 6 -2.76 1.30 8.06
N ASP A 7 -3.14 1.43 9.32
CA ASP A 7 -2.23 1.65 10.46
C ASP A 7 -1.23 0.49 10.69
N LEU A 8 -1.56 -0.70 10.18
CA LEU A 8 -0.67 -1.86 10.23
C LEU A 8 0.21 -1.98 8.98
N VAL A 9 -0.35 -1.71 7.83
CA VAL A 9 0.30 -1.90 6.53
C VAL A 9 1.29 -0.78 6.23
N TYR A 10 0.90 0.47 6.45
CA TYR A 10 1.75 1.61 6.10
C TYR A 10 3.09 1.67 6.85
N PRO A 11 3.18 1.37 8.17
CA PRO A 11 4.48 1.36 8.84
C PRO A 11 5.46 0.34 8.27
N VAL A 12 4.97 -0.82 7.81
CA VAL A 12 5.81 -1.83 7.16
C VAL A 12 6.30 -1.32 5.80
N ILE A 13 5.38 -0.82 4.98
CA ILE A 13 5.69 -0.33 3.63
C ILE A 13 6.63 0.87 3.70
N THR A 14 6.32 1.87 4.52
CA THR A 14 7.14 3.09 4.63
C THR A 14 8.55 2.76 5.09
N TYR A 15 8.69 1.88 6.07
CA TYR A 15 10.00 1.46 6.54
C TYR A 15 10.78 0.71 5.46
N ALA A 16 10.16 -0.24 4.77
CA ALA A 16 10.81 -0.99 3.70
C ALA A 16 11.26 -0.10 2.54
N LEU A 17 10.44 0.87 2.15
CA LEU A 17 10.78 1.83 1.09
C LEU A 17 11.92 2.76 1.51
N SER A 18 11.91 3.26 2.76
CA SER A 18 13.01 4.09 3.27
C SER A 18 14.31 3.30 3.36
N LEU A 19 14.23 2.02 3.72
CA LEU A 19 15.38 1.13 3.75
C LEU A 19 15.94 0.89 2.35
N LYS A 20 15.06 0.68 1.36
CA LYS A 20 15.47 0.53 -0.04
C LYS A 20 16.13 1.79 -0.57
N GLU A 21 15.60 2.97 -0.26
CA GLU A 21 16.22 4.26 -0.61
C GLU A 21 17.63 4.40 -0.01
N ARG A 22 17.82 4.03 1.25
CA ARG A 22 19.14 4.04 1.91
C ARG A 22 20.14 3.12 1.20
N LEU A 23 19.71 1.92 0.79
CA LEU A 23 20.54 0.99 0.01
C LEU A 23 20.91 1.57 -1.36
N GLU A 24 19.98 2.21 -2.05
CA GLU A 24 20.20 2.88 -3.34
C GLU A 24 21.16 4.08 -3.21
N LEU A 25 21.14 4.77 -2.06
CA LEU A 25 22.12 5.83 -1.74
C LEU A 25 23.50 5.30 -1.34
N GLY A 26 23.69 3.97 -1.32
CA GLY A 26 24.97 3.33 -1.01
C GLY A 26 25.21 3.11 0.47
N GLU A 27 24.22 3.32 1.33
CA GLU A 27 24.32 2.92 2.73
C GLU A 27 24.40 1.38 2.83
N ARG A 28 25.02 0.89 3.89
CA ARG A 28 25.12 -0.55 4.18
C ARG A 28 24.63 -0.82 5.59
N PRO A 29 23.31 -0.71 5.83
CA PRO A 29 22.74 -1.05 7.13
C PRO A 29 22.93 -2.56 7.42
N ASP A 30 22.91 -2.90 8.71
CA ASP A 30 23.02 -4.28 9.14
C ASP A 30 21.76 -5.07 8.78
N LEU A 31 21.89 -6.11 7.98
CA LEU A 31 20.78 -6.90 7.46
C LEU A 31 19.96 -7.54 8.58
N GLU A 32 20.62 -8.09 9.61
CA GLU A 32 19.92 -8.81 10.68
C GLU A 32 19.12 -7.85 11.55
N MET A 33 19.67 -6.68 11.85
CA MET A 33 18.95 -5.63 12.57
C MET A 33 17.73 -5.13 11.79
N GLU A 34 17.88 -4.88 10.49
CA GLU A 34 16.79 -4.37 9.66
C GLU A 34 15.71 -5.44 9.40
N GLN A 35 16.10 -6.70 9.22
CA GLN A 35 15.13 -7.80 9.17
C GLN A 35 14.39 -7.96 10.51
N GLY A 36 15.10 -7.84 11.63
CA GLY A 36 14.47 -7.83 12.97
C GLY A 36 13.46 -6.71 13.14
N ALA A 37 13.80 -5.51 12.67
CA ALA A 37 12.92 -4.34 12.71
C ALA A 37 11.67 -4.50 11.83
N LEU A 38 11.82 -5.06 10.63
CA LEU A 38 10.71 -5.37 9.72
C LEU A 38 9.82 -6.48 10.29
N LYS A 39 10.44 -7.54 10.82
CA LYS A 39 9.71 -8.64 11.46
C LYS A 39 8.91 -8.14 12.65
N GLY A 40 9.50 -7.30 13.50
CA GLY A 40 8.79 -6.67 14.63
C GLY A 40 7.56 -5.87 14.17
N ARG A 41 7.64 -5.16 13.05
CA ARG A 41 6.49 -4.45 12.47
C ARG A 41 5.43 -5.38 11.90
N LEU A 42 5.85 -6.48 11.28
CA LEU A 42 4.92 -7.53 10.83
C LEU A 42 4.27 -8.30 12.00
N ASP A 43 4.97 -8.41 13.14
CA ASP A 43 4.52 -9.14 14.33
C ASP A 43 3.78 -8.23 15.32
N ASN A 44 4.11 -6.94 15.42
CA ASN A 44 3.46 -5.94 16.30
C ASN A 44 1.98 -5.70 15.96
N SER A 45 1.52 -6.30 14.92
CA SER A 45 0.12 -6.59 14.78
C SER A 45 -0.29 -7.67 15.81
N LEU A 46 -0.25 -7.35 17.13
CA LEU A 46 -1.04 -8.08 18.14
C LEU A 46 -2.53 -8.10 17.76
N ASP A 47 -2.92 -7.19 16.94
CA ASP A 47 -4.12 -7.19 16.14
C ASP A 47 -4.00 -8.01 14.83
N ALA A 48 -2.86 -8.60 14.48
CA ALA A 48 -2.79 -9.54 13.34
C ALA A 48 -3.72 -10.74 13.56
N ARG A 49 -3.95 -11.16 14.78
CA ARG A 49 -5.02 -12.12 15.08
C ARG A 49 -6.40 -11.55 14.78
N ARG A 50 -6.69 -10.32 15.17
CA ARG A 50 -7.94 -9.64 14.80
C ARG A 50 -8.03 -9.39 13.30
N LEU A 51 -6.94 -9.09 12.63
CA LEU A 51 -6.92 -8.90 11.18
C LEU A 51 -7.03 -10.21 10.40
N ILE A 52 -6.54 -11.32 10.95
CA ILE A 52 -6.82 -12.66 10.41
C ILE A 52 -8.31 -12.95 10.58
N ASP A 53 -8.91 -12.62 11.71
CA ASP A 53 -10.34 -12.78 11.96
C ASP A 53 -11.19 -11.82 11.12
N TYR A 54 -10.76 -10.57 10.89
CA TYR A 54 -11.41 -9.64 9.96
C TYR A 54 -11.23 -10.02 8.49
N ALA A 55 -10.18 -10.76 8.14
CA ALA A 55 -9.98 -11.30 6.80
C ALA A 55 -10.63 -12.70 6.62
N GLY A 56 -11.12 -13.29 7.67
CA GLY A 56 -11.73 -14.62 7.67
C GLY A 56 -12.76 -14.75 8.77
N GLU A 57 -14.03 -14.56 8.44
CA GLU A 57 -15.12 -15.15 9.21
C GLU A 57 -15.04 -16.67 9.10
N THR A 58 -14.13 -17.27 9.85
CA THR A 58 -14.28 -18.63 10.36
C THR A 58 -13.22 -18.78 11.45
N SER A 59 -13.65 -18.56 12.68
CA SER A 59 -12.94 -18.97 13.88
C SER A 59 -12.83 -20.50 13.89
N ALA A 60 -11.72 -21.00 13.40
CA ALA A 60 -11.21 -22.28 13.86
C ALA A 60 -9.92 -21.95 14.60
N GLY A 61 -9.93 -22.11 15.91
CA GLY A 61 -8.81 -21.81 16.78
C GLY A 61 -7.52 -22.41 16.24
N TYR A 62 -6.51 -21.55 16.12
CA TYR A 62 -5.15 -22.00 15.90
C TYR A 62 -4.66 -22.68 17.17
N ASP A 63 -4.94 -23.95 17.27
CA ASP A 63 -4.24 -24.83 18.18
C ASP A 63 -2.92 -25.24 17.51
N GLN A 64 -1.83 -24.86 18.12
CA GLN A 64 -0.47 -25.17 17.66
C GLN A 64 -0.21 -26.69 17.58
N SER A 65 -1.12 -27.50 18.12
CA SER A 65 -1.07 -28.98 18.08
C SER A 65 -1.46 -29.59 16.72
N MET A 66 -2.04 -28.83 15.77
CA MET A 66 -2.40 -29.33 14.45
C MET A 66 -1.28 -29.21 13.39
N MET A 67 -0.06 -28.85 13.77
CA MET A 67 1.07 -28.77 12.83
C MET A 67 1.50 -30.11 12.20
N THR A 68 0.96 -31.23 12.65
CA THR A 68 1.44 -32.56 12.26
C THR A 68 0.53 -33.32 11.27
N GLN A 69 -0.59 -32.77 10.83
CA GLN A 69 -1.56 -33.57 10.08
C GLN A 69 -2.14 -32.92 8.82
N ALA A 70 -1.48 -32.15 8.00
CA ALA A 70 -2.13 -31.82 6.75
C ALA A 70 -1.24 -31.19 5.68
N GLY A 71 -0.59 -31.98 4.89
CA GLY A 71 0.05 -31.52 3.64
C GLY A 71 -0.93 -31.02 2.57
N SER A 72 -2.22 -31.35 2.62
CA SER A 72 -3.25 -30.91 1.68
C SER A 72 -4.12 -29.75 2.16
N SER A 73 -4.45 -29.71 3.44
CA SER A 73 -5.35 -28.69 4.02
C SER A 73 -4.71 -27.29 4.11
N ARG A 74 -3.38 -27.22 4.19
CA ARG A 74 -2.65 -25.95 4.29
C ARG A 74 -2.71 -25.09 3.02
N ARG A 75 -2.82 -25.74 1.84
CA ARG A 75 -2.92 -25.04 0.55
C ARG A 75 -4.27 -24.35 0.33
N GLU A 76 -5.28 -24.72 1.09
CA GLU A 76 -6.63 -24.16 0.97
C GLU A 76 -6.89 -23.00 1.94
N GLN A 77 -5.99 -22.76 2.88
CA GLN A 77 -6.16 -21.72 3.89
C GLN A 77 -5.76 -20.33 3.38
N PHE A 78 -6.55 -19.30 3.73
CA PHE A 78 -6.17 -17.93 3.50
C PHE A 78 -5.12 -17.47 4.51
N LEU A 79 -3.97 -17.03 4.03
CA LEU A 79 -2.82 -16.66 4.86
C LEU A 79 -2.83 -15.18 5.30
N GLY A 80 -3.81 -14.39 4.81
CA GLY A 80 -4.01 -13.02 5.24
C GLY A 80 -3.07 -12.00 4.62
N ILE A 81 -3.19 -10.76 5.08
CA ILE A 81 -2.41 -9.62 4.59
C ILE A 81 -0.93 -9.69 4.96
N ARG A 82 -0.62 -10.33 6.10
CA ARG A 82 0.77 -10.53 6.54
C ARG A 82 1.57 -11.35 5.53
N TYR A 83 0.93 -12.34 4.91
CA TYR A 83 1.57 -13.13 3.84
C TYR A 83 1.87 -12.27 2.62
N ALA A 84 0.94 -11.41 2.21
CA ALA A 84 1.16 -10.50 1.10
C ALA A 84 2.36 -9.58 1.32
N LEU A 85 2.46 -8.99 2.53
CA LEU A 85 3.57 -8.12 2.91
C LEU A 85 4.90 -8.88 2.97
N ALA A 86 4.92 -10.09 3.55
CA ALA A 86 6.12 -10.92 3.60
C ALA A 86 6.62 -11.28 2.19
N CYS A 87 5.73 -11.70 1.29
CA CYS A 87 6.07 -12.00 -0.10
C CYS A 87 6.61 -10.77 -0.83
N TRP A 88 6.00 -9.61 -0.63
CA TRP A 88 6.45 -8.35 -1.23
C TRP A 88 7.83 -7.94 -0.72
N LEU A 89 8.05 -7.98 0.61
CA LEU A 89 9.36 -7.70 1.20
C LEU A 89 10.45 -8.63 0.65
N ASP A 90 10.16 -9.93 0.61
CA ASP A 90 11.12 -10.90 0.06
C ASP A 90 11.42 -10.60 -1.42
N GLU A 91 10.44 -10.20 -2.22
CA GLU A 91 10.70 -9.91 -3.63
C GLU A 91 11.54 -8.66 -3.83
N ILE A 92 11.25 -7.56 -3.15
CA ILE A 92 11.98 -6.30 -3.35
C ILE A 92 13.43 -6.36 -2.83
N PHE A 93 13.69 -7.11 -1.76
CA PHE A 93 15.04 -7.22 -1.20
C PHE A 93 15.85 -8.34 -1.82
N ILE A 94 15.27 -9.43 -2.30
CA ILE A 94 15.97 -10.45 -3.09
C ILE A 94 16.46 -9.87 -4.42
N LEU A 95 15.74 -8.92 -4.99
CA LEU A 95 16.13 -8.25 -6.23
C LEU A 95 17.14 -7.11 -5.99
N ASP A 96 17.46 -6.80 -4.75
CA ASP A 96 18.44 -5.78 -4.41
C ASP A 96 19.88 -6.31 -4.64
N PRO A 97 20.73 -5.56 -5.36
CA PRO A 97 22.09 -6.01 -5.65
C PRO A 97 22.99 -6.14 -4.41
N THR A 98 22.66 -5.42 -3.33
CA THR A 98 23.46 -5.41 -2.10
C THR A 98 23.08 -6.57 -1.18
N TRP A 99 21.80 -6.83 -1.00
CA TRP A 99 21.26 -7.77 -0.01
C TRP A 99 20.69 -9.05 -0.61
N GLY A 100 20.49 -9.12 -1.93
CA GLY A 100 19.70 -10.16 -2.55
C GLY A 100 20.11 -11.58 -2.20
N ALA A 101 21.40 -11.89 -2.18
CA ALA A 101 21.91 -13.22 -1.84
C ALA A 101 21.62 -13.56 -0.36
N ASP A 102 22.00 -12.68 0.57
CA ASP A 102 21.84 -12.89 2.01
C ASP A 102 20.36 -12.91 2.43
N TRP A 103 19.54 -12.04 1.82
CA TRP A 103 18.10 -12.04 2.04
C TRP A 103 17.44 -13.33 1.57
N ASN A 104 17.85 -13.87 0.42
CA ASN A 104 17.33 -15.11 -0.13
C ASN A 104 17.56 -16.32 0.77
N GLU A 105 18.58 -16.30 1.62
CA GLU A 105 18.82 -17.34 2.63
C GLU A 105 17.88 -17.21 3.85
N ARG A 106 17.42 -15.99 4.14
CA ARG A 106 16.64 -15.64 5.34
C ARG A 106 15.25 -15.06 5.03
N LYS A 107 14.57 -15.61 4.03
CA LYS A 107 13.26 -15.11 3.57
C LYS A 107 12.21 -15.08 4.67
N PHE A 108 11.41 -14.04 4.68
CA PHE A 108 10.26 -13.94 5.58
C PHE A 108 9.19 -14.99 5.28
N GLU A 109 8.95 -15.30 4.01
CA GLU A 109 8.01 -16.38 3.66
C GLU A 109 8.40 -17.69 4.34
N THR A 110 9.68 -18.05 4.29
CA THR A 110 10.16 -19.29 4.93
C THR A 110 10.11 -19.20 6.45
N ALA A 111 10.57 -18.08 7.01
CA ALA A 111 10.66 -17.91 8.46
C ALA A 111 9.29 -17.81 9.15
N LEU A 112 8.29 -17.20 8.51
CA LEU A 112 6.98 -16.93 9.11
C LEU A 112 5.91 -17.94 8.71
N PHE A 113 6.02 -18.54 7.52
CA PHE A 113 4.99 -19.40 6.95
C PHE A 113 5.50 -20.81 6.62
N GLY A 114 6.81 -21.06 6.68
CA GLY A 114 7.40 -22.36 6.38
C GLY A 114 7.22 -22.80 4.94
N THR A 115 7.03 -21.87 4.00
CA THR A 115 6.86 -22.11 2.58
C THR A 115 7.92 -21.37 1.76
N ASN A 116 8.08 -21.73 0.49
CA ASN A 116 8.98 -21.07 -0.44
C ASN A 116 8.33 -21.02 -1.83
N LEU A 117 7.07 -20.63 -1.87
CA LEU A 117 6.21 -20.66 -3.06
C LEU A 117 5.64 -19.26 -3.38
N ARG A 118 6.25 -18.19 -2.85
CA ARG A 118 5.71 -16.82 -2.95
C ARG A 118 5.30 -16.44 -4.37
N ALA A 119 6.04 -16.89 -5.37
CA ALA A 119 5.78 -16.50 -6.76
C ALA A 119 4.40 -16.92 -7.24
N THR A 120 3.92 -18.10 -6.84
CA THR A 120 2.63 -18.67 -7.22
C THR A 120 1.59 -18.51 -6.12
N GLU A 121 1.98 -18.75 -4.87
CA GLU A 121 1.05 -18.75 -3.75
C GLU A 121 0.53 -17.33 -3.43
N PHE A 122 1.31 -16.27 -3.67
CA PHE A 122 0.81 -14.90 -3.58
C PHE A 122 -0.44 -14.70 -4.44
N TRP A 123 -0.41 -15.15 -5.69
CA TRP A 123 -1.54 -15.01 -6.62
C TRP A 123 -2.72 -15.89 -6.24
N ASN A 124 -2.47 -17.10 -5.69
CA ASN A 124 -3.51 -17.94 -5.13
C ASN A 124 -4.21 -17.24 -3.96
N GLN A 125 -3.43 -16.63 -3.07
CA GLN A 125 -3.96 -15.90 -1.93
C GLN A 125 -4.67 -14.61 -2.35
N ALA A 126 -4.19 -13.90 -3.37
CA ALA A 126 -4.88 -12.75 -3.95
C ALA A 126 -6.27 -13.14 -4.51
N ARG A 127 -6.35 -14.27 -5.24
CA ARG A 127 -7.65 -14.81 -5.70
C ARG A 127 -8.59 -15.15 -4.54
N ARG A 128 -8.07 -15.67 -3.44
CA ARG A 128 -8.87 -15.91 -2.22
C ARG A 128 -9.31 -14.60 -1.55
N ALA A 129 -8.46 -13.58 -1.56
CA ALA A 129 -8.84 -12.24 -1.10
C ALA A 129 -10.00 -11.65 -1.91
N GLU A 130 -10.07 -11.95 -3.21
CA GLU A 130 -11.19 -11.54 -4.07
C GLU A 130 -12.54 -12.12 -3.65
N THR A 131 -12.59 -13.32 -3.09
CA THR A 131 -13.84 -13.97 -2.67
C THR A 131 -14.35 -13.51 -1.30
N ARG A 132 -13.60 -12.64 -0.61
CA ARG A 132 -13.96 -12.14 0.72
C ARG A 132 -15.07 -11.12 0.69
N THR A 133 -15.76 -10.99 1.83
CA THR A 133 -16.87 -10.05 2.02
C THR A 133 -16.41 -8.59 1.94
N THR A 134 -15.20 -8.31 2.45
CA THR A 134 -14.57 -6.99 2.41
C THR A 134 -13.43 -6.94 1.41
N THR A 135 -13.14 -5.77 0.86
CA THR A 135 -12.02 -5.58 -0.09
C THR A 135 -10.69 -5.30 0.59
N ASP A 136 -10.65 -5.15 1.91
CA ASP A 136 -9.44 -4.72 2.64
C ASP A 136 -8.22 -5.59 2.36
N ALA A 137 -8.38 -6.92 2.43
CA ALA A 137 -7.29 -7.83 2.13
C ALA A 137 -6.84 -7.70 0.67
N LEU A 138 -7.79 -7.65 -0.26
CA LEU A 138 -7.51 -7.48 -1.69
C LEU A 138 -6.78 -6.16 -1.97
N GLU A 139 -7.13 -5.08 -1.26
CA GLU A 139 -6.45 -3.79 -1.37
C GLU A 139 -4.97 -3.88 -0.95
N VAL A 140 -4.64 -4.69 0.07
CA VAL A 140 -3.24 -4.91 0.47
C VAL A 140 -2.48 -5.71 -0.60
N TYR A 141 -3.07 -6.78 -1.15
CA TYR A 141 -2.46 -7.51 -2.28
C TYR A 141 -2.26 -6.60 -3.49
N PHE A 142 -3.26 -5.79 -3.82
CA PHE A 142 -3.17 -4.80 -4.89
C PHE A 142 -2.04 -3.79 -4.65
N LEU A 143 -1.93 -3.27 -3.43
CA LEU A 143 -0.86 -2.35 -3.04
C LEU A 143 0.53 -2.97 -3.19
N CYS A 144 0.73 -4.21 -2.76
CA CYS A 144 1.98 -4.94 -2.97
C CYS A 144 2.35 -5.05 -4.46
N VAL A 145 1.36 -5.32 -5.32
CA VAL A 145 1.57 -5.38 -6.78
C VAL A 145 1.92 -3.99 -7.34
N MET A 146 1.24 -2.94 -6.91
CA MET A 146 1.55 -1.56 -7.31
C MET A 146 2.95 -1.14 -6.86
N LEU A 147 3.42 -1.64 -5.73
CA LEU A 147 4.76 -1.42 -5.18
C LEU A 147 5.83 -2.37 -5.74
N GLY A 148 5.50 -3.13 -6.78
CA GLY A 148 6.51 -3.84 -7.55
C GLY A 148 6.51 -5.37 -7.42
N PHE A 149 5.62 -5.97 -6.62
CA PHE A 149 5.50 -7.43 -6.62
C PHE A 149 5.03 -7.96 -7.97
N ARG A 150 5.67 -9.00 -8.48
CA ARG A 150 5.35 -9.63 -9.79
C ARG A 150 5.14 -11.14 -9.65
N GLY A 151 5.98 -11.83 -8.88
CA GLY A 151 5.93 -13.28 -8.75
C GLY A 151 5.95 -13.99 -10.10
N GLU A 152 5.03 -14.94 -10.31
CA GLU A 152 4.91 -15.69 -11.57
C GLU A 152 4.42 -14.84 -12.76
N LEU A 153 3.81 -13.67 -12.53
CA LEU A 153 3.36 -12.78 -13.61
C LEU A 153 4.48 -11.86 -14.13
N ARG A 154 5.71 -12.01 -13.68
CA ARG A 154 6.87 -11.25 -14.17
C ARG A 154 7.05 -11.40 -15.68
N GLU A 155 6.90 -12.61 -16.19
CA GLU A 155 7.03 -12.95 -17.60
C GLU A 155 5.71 -12.76 -18.40
N ARG A 156 4.62 -12.32 -17.73
CA ARG A 156 3.29 -12.21 -18.31
C ARG A 156 2.68 -10.81 -18.05
N PRO A 157 3.25 -9.74 -18.62
CA PRO A 157 2.83 -8.37 -18.34
C PRO A 157 1.37 -8.08 -18.69
N ASP A 158 0.82 -8.71 -19.73
CA ASP A 158 -0.58 -8.53 -20.15
C ASP A 158 -1.56 -9.10 -19.10
N GLU A 159 -1.23 -10.23 -18.49
CA GLU A 159 -2.04 -10.82 -17.43
C GLU A 159 -1.97 -9.95 -16.16
N LEU A 160 -0.80 -9.46 -15.83
CA LEU A 160 -0.60 -8.54 -14.72
C LEU A 160 -1.44 -7.26 -14.90
N GLN A 161 -1.36 -6.65 -16.08
CA GLN A 161 -2.12 -5.42 -16.39
C GLN A 161 -3.63 -5.66 -16.33
N ARG A 162 -4.09 -6.80 -16.83
CA ARG A 162 -5.51 -7.21 -16.74
C ARG A 162 -5.94 -7.36 -15.29
N TRP A 163 -5.15 -8.06 -14.48
CA TRP A 163 -5.45 -8.24 -13.05
C TRP A 163 -5.51 -6.90 -12.32
N VAL A 164 -4.53 -6.00 -12.55
CA VAL A 164 -4.50 -4.66 -11.98
C VAL A 164 -5.77 -3.89 -12.32
N SER A 165 -6.16 -3.84 -13.59
CA SER A 165 -7.34 -3.10 -14.05
C SER A 165 -8.63 -3.64 -13.45
N VAL A 166 -8.80 -4.96 -13.42
CA VAL A 166 -10.00 -5.61 -12.86
C VAL A 166 -10.08 -5.38 -11.36
N THR A 167 -8.97 -5.54 -10.65
CA THR A 167 -8.90 -5.38 -9.19
C THR A 167 -9.15 -3.93 -8.80
N GLN A 168 -8.54 -2.96 -9.48
CA GLN A 168 -8.78 -1.54 -9.24
C GLN A 168 -10.26 -1.16 -9.41
N ASN A 169 -10.89 -1.63 -10.49
CA ASN A 169 -12.32 -1.39 -10.72
C ASN A 169 -13.19 -1.99 -9.60
N ARG A 170 -12.84 -3.16 -9.09
CA ARG A 170 -13.54 -3.81 -7.98
C ARG A 170 -13.41 -3.00 -6.69
N ILE A 171 -12.19 -2.58 -6.33
CA ILE A 171 -11.91 -1.75 -5.15
C ILE A 171 -12.69 -0.43 -5.25
N ASN A 172 -12.61 0.26 -6.39
CA ASN A 172 -13.32 1.52 -6.60
C ASN A 172 -14.85 1.38 -6.44
N LYS A 173 -15.43 0.29 -6.96
CA LYS A 173 -16.87 0.01 -6.81
C LYS A 173 -17.24 -0.24 -5.35
N ALA A 174 -16.42 -0.96 -4.59
CA ALA A 174 -16.66 -1.24 -3.19
C ALA A 174 -16.58 0.05 -2.36
N GLN A 175 -15.57 0.87 -2.58
CA GLN A 175 -15.41 2.17 -1.93
C GLN A 175 -16.56 3.12 -2.27
N ALA A 176 -16.95 3.22 -3.54
CA ALA A 176 -18.08 4.05 -3.95
C ALA A 176 -19.39 3.64 -3.26
N LYS A 177 -19.61 2.33 -3.05
CA LYS A 177 -20.78 1.82 -2.32
C LYS A 177 -20.73 2.20 -0.83
N GLU A 178 -19.55 2.14 -0.22
CA GLU A 178 -19.36 2.53 1.18
C GLU A 178 -19.60 4.04 1.37
N TYR A 179 -19.02 4.89 0.50
CA TYR A 179 -19.25 6.34 0.52
C TYR A 179 -20.72 6.71 0.24
N ALA A 180 -21.38 6.03 -0.67
CA ALA A 180 -22.81 6.25 -0.93
C ALA A 180 -23.69 5.92 0.29
N GLY A 181 -23.32 4.87 1.05
CA GLY A 181 -23.96 4.51 2.30
C GLY A 181 -23.74 5.52 3.42
N CYS A 182 -22.57 6.17 3.46
CA CYS A 182 -22.26 7.26 4.40
C CYS A 182 -22.92 8.58 4.00
N ALA A 183 -23.02 8.88 2.71
CA ALA A 183 -23.68 10.10 2.21
C ALA A 183 -25.21 10.10 2.41
N ALA A 184 -25.81 8.93 2.55
CA ALA A 184 -27.23 8.79 2.87
C ALA A 184 -27.57 9.09 4.36
N LYS A 185 -26.55 9.20 5.23
CA LYS A 185 -26.70 9.70 6.60
C LYS A 185 -26.48 11.22 6.61
N GLU A 186 -27.60 11.93 6.43
CA GLU A 186 -27.78 13.36 6.75
C GLU A 186 -26.68 14.32 6.25
N PHE A 187 -26.82 14.76 5.01
CA PHE A 187 -26.50 16.16 4.72
C PHE A 187 -27.66 17.00 5.24
N ASP A 188 -27.55 17.46 6.48
CA ASP A 188 -28.37 18.58 6.95
C ASP A 188 -28.02 19.79 6.07
N GLY A 189 -28.98 20.20 5.22
CA GLY A 189 -28.76 21.05 4.05
C GLY A 189 -28.41 22.52 4.36
N ASN A 190 -27.62 22.79 5.41
CA ASN A 190 -27.28 24.17 5.79
C ASN A 190 -25.75 24.46 5.80
N ALA A 191 -24.91 23.55 5.29
CA ALA A 191 -23.51 23.85 5.07
C ALA A 191 -23.32 24.45 3.67
N SER A 192 -23.23 25.77 3.57
CA SER A 192 -22.78 26.47 2.36
C SER A 192 -21.53 25.80 1.79
N PRO A 193 -21.52 25.43 0.51
CA PRO A 193 -20.32 24.88 -0.11
C PRO A 193 -19.21 25.92 -0.02
N ARG A 194 -18.24 25.70 0.85
CA ARG A 194 -17.02 26.49 0.89
C ARG A 194 -16.18 26.13 -0.35
N LEU A 195 -16.62 26.71 -1.46
CA LEU A 195 -15.88 26.66 -2.70
C LEU A 195 -14.50 27.28 -2.46
N GLY A 196 -13.44 26.54 -2.75
CA GLY A 196 -12.06 27.01 -2.71
C GLY A 196 -11.74 28.22 -3.60
N LEU A 197 -12.73 28.76 -4.27
CA LEU A 197 -12.75 29.99 -5.06
C LEU A 197 -12.33 31.25 -4.26
N GLU A 198 -12.55 31.30 -2.95
CA GLU A 198 -12.15 32.46 -2.15
C GLU A 198 -10.62 32.55 -2.01
N ARG A 199 -9.92 31.43 -1.91
CA ARG A 199 -8.44 31.42 -1.89
C ARG A 199 -7.88 31.81 -3.27
N PHE A 200 -8.49 31.31 -4.32
CA PHE A 200 -8.11 31.65 -5.68
C PHE A 200 -8.35 33.13 -5.99
N ARG A 201 -9.49 33.68 -5.54
CA ARG A 201 -9.83 35.10 -5.70
C ARG A 201 -8.90 36.03 -4.90
N ARG A 202 -8.43 35.63 -3.72
CA ARG A 202 -7.43 36.40 -2.95
C ARG A 202 -6.06 36.35 -3.63
N MET A 203 -5.62 35.18 -4.09
CA MET A 203 -4.33 35.08 -4.80
C MET A 203 -4.35 35.85 -6.13
N SER A 204 -5.43 35.77 -6.89
CA SER A 204 -5.59 36.52 -8.15
C SER A 204 -5.52 38.05 -7.93
N LYS A 205 -6.10 38.59 -6.85
CA LYS A 205 -6.01 40.01 -6.52
C LYS A 205 -4.60 40.44 -6.10
N ILE A 206 -3.86 39.59 -5.39
CA ILE A 206 -2.46 39.86 -5.00
C ILE A 206 -1.56 39.87 -6.24
N VAL A 207 -1.73 38.91 -7.13
CA VAL A 207 -0.94 38.83 -8.39
C VAL A 207 -1.27 40.01 -9.32
N ALA A 208 -2.54 40.36 -9.47
CA ALA A 208 -2.96 41.50 -10.30
C ALA A 208 -2.45 42.82 -9.73
N GLY A 209 -2.52 43.02 -8.40
CA GLY A 209 -1.99 44.21 -7.73
C GLY A 209 -0.47 44.34 -7.84
N GLY A 210 0.27 43.23 -7.71
CA GLY A 210 1.72 43.18 -7.88
C GLY A 210 2.17 43.50 -9.31
N LEU A 211 1.43 43.01 -10.31
CA LEU A 211 1.73 43.29 -11.72
C LEU A 211 1.50 44.77 -12.05
N LEU A 212 0.42 45.37 -11.55
CA LEU A 212 0.12 46.77 -11.72
C LEU A 212 1.18 47.71 -11.08
N ALA A 213 1.68 47.32 -9.91
CA ALA A 213 2.72 48.06 -9.19
C ALA A 213 4.09 48.04 -9.92
N LEU A 214 4.35 47.04 -10.76
CA LEU A 214 5.55 46.95 -11.58
C LEU A 214 5.41 47.67 -12.91
N ILE A 215 4.25 47.67 -13.55
CA ILE A 215 4.01 48.27 -14.83
C ILE A 215 4.00 49.79 -14.73
N VAL A 216 3.39 50.37 -13.71
CA VAL A 216 3.29 51.84 -13.57
C VAL A 216 4.67 52.54 -13.50
N PRO A 217 5.61 52.13 -12.62
CA PRO A 217 6.93 52.77 -12.60
C PRO A 217 7.74 52.49 -13.87
N ALA A 218 7.58 51.34 -14.51
CA ALA A 218 8.26 51.02 -15.76
C ALA A 218 7.83 51.98 -16.89
N VAL A 219 6.53 52.24 -17.03
CA VAL A 219 5.98 53.18 -18.01
C VAL A 219 6.46 54.61 -17.75
N VAL A 220 6.48 55.04 -16.50
CA VAL A 220 6.98 56.38 -16.12
C VAL A 220 8.46 56.52 -16.42
N LEU A 221 9.25 55.45 -16.18
CA LEU A 221 10.68 55.45 -16.48
C LEU A 221 10.97 55.51 -17.99
N ILE A 222 10.21 54.78 -18.79
CA ILE A 222 10.29 54.83 -20.27
C ILE A 222 9.91 56.22 -20.79
N PHE A 223 8.86 56.81 -20.21
CA PHE A 223 8.43 58.16 -20.64
C PHE A 223 9.46 59.25 -20.29
N ARG A 224 10.21 59.11 -19.18
CA ARG A 224 11.31 59.98 -18.82
C ARG A 224 12.58 59.80 -19.65
N LEU A 225 12.78 58.65 -20.25
CA LEU A 225 13.95 58.34 -21.08
C LEU A 225 13.74 58.79 -22.56
N ILE A 226 12.51 59.01 -23.00
CA ILE A 226 12.14 59.37 -24.37
C ILE A 226 11.93 60.92 -24.52
N ASN A 227 11.73 61.63 -23.38
CA ASN A 227 11.61 63.10 -23.36
C ASN A 227 12.80 63.75 -22.66
#